data_be12f4c82037015acc1ced34d39f38d8
#
_entry.id   be12f4c82037015acc1ced34d39f38d8
#
_cell.length_a   1.000
_cell.length_b   1.000
_cell.length_c   1.000
_cell.angle_alpha   90.00
_cell.angle_beta   90.00
_cell.angle_gamma   90.00
#
_symmetry.space_group_name_H-M   'P 1'
#
loop_
_entity.id
_entity.type
_entity.pdbx_description
1 polymer ?
#
loop_
_entity_poly.entity_id
_entity_poly.type
_entity_poly.pdbx_seq_one_letter_code
_entity_poly.pdbx_strand_id
1 'polypeptide(L)'
;MKLIETLKNVWKITELKDRIILTLGMLLVYRFGAQVVLPGIDASKLGALGDNTEQGLLGLLNAFTGGAFANASVFALGIMPYISASIVVQLMGIAIPYLQKLQKEGASGQKKITQITRWLTIAICMVQAPGYLVSLPSLGIPQEAFLLGQGGLFYFSSIVILVTGCIFAMWLGEKITDKGIGNGISLLIMVGIIATLPVSFVQEYAARVTESNGGLIMILIELVIWFVIILASVMLVMAVRKIAVQYARRTASGGYEKNVFGSRQYIPLKLNASGVMPIIFAQAIMFVPGLIGGMDFMKDSNVGQWLQAQFSDIFGLWYNVVFALLIIIFTYFYTAITVPTNKMADDLKRSGGFIPGIRPGTETSEYLDKIMSQITLPGSIFLALIAVFPAFIVKLMNVQQGWALFFGGTSLLIMVGVAIDTMQQVNSYLLNKHYDGLMKTGKNRKG
;
A
#
# COMPACT_ATOMS: atom_id res chain seq x y z
N MET A 1 9.40 9.34 27.57
CA MET A 1 9.74 8.14 28.38
C MET A 1 9.10 6.86 27.81
N LYS A 2 7.80 6.82 27.52
CA LYS A 2 7.14 5.57 27.02
C LYS A 2 7.73 4.95 25.73
N LEU A 3 8.17 5.74 24.76
CA LEU A 3 8.74 5.24 23.49
C LEU A 3 10.07 4.49 23.71
N ILE A 4 10.97 5.02 24.53
CA ILE A 4 12.28 4.41 24.84
C ILE A 4 12.08 3.10 25.62
N GLU A 5 11.12 3.08 26.55
CA GLU A 5 10.77 1.85 27.29
C GLU A 5 10.17 0.78 26.36
N THR A 6 9.31 1.18 25.43
CA THR A 6 8.74 0.27 24.43
C THR A 6 9.82 -0.31 23.54
N LEU A 7 10.75 0.50 23.03
CA LEU A 7 11.90 0.04 22.25
C LEU A 7 12.78 -0.92 23.06
N LYS A 8 13.09 -0.61 24.33
CA LYS A 8 13.86 -1.47 25.22
C LYS A 8 13.16 -2.82 25.47
N ASN A 9 11.84 -2.82 25.58
CA ASN A 9 11.05 -4.04 25.75
C ASN A 9 10.98 -4.87 24.47
N VAL A 10 10.92 -4.25 23.29
CA VAL A 10 11.02 -4.91 21.99
C VAL A 10 12.35 -5.67 21.86
N TRP A 11 13.47 -5.05 22.23
CA TRP A 11 14.81 -5.68 22.16
C TRP A 11 15.03 -6.80 23.17
N LYS A 12 14.25 -6.85 24.26
CA LYS A 12 14.31 -7.95 25.25
C LYS A 12 13.65 -9.24 24.74
N ILE A 13 12.79 -9.17 23.74
CA ILE A 13 12.09 -10.32 23.18
C ILE A 13 12.90 -10.84 22.00
N THR A 14 13.60 -11.95 22.18
CA THR A 14 14.49 -12.55 21.16
C THR A 14 13.77 -12.81 19.84
N GLU A 15 12.58 -13.41 19.89
CA GLU A 15 11.79 -13.72 18.69
C GLU A 15 11.40 -12.46 17.89
N LEU A 16 10.97 -11.39 18.57
CA LEU A 16 10.61 -10.13 17.93
C LEU A 16 11.83 -9.41 17.37
N LYS A 17 12.97 -9.45 18.10
CA LYS A 17 14.25 -8.92 17.65
C LYS A 17 14.70 -9.60 16.36
N ASP A 18 14.66 -10.93 16.30
CA ASP A 18 15.09 -11.69 15.13
C ASP A 18 14.23 -11.40 13.90
N ARG A 19 12.92 -11.26 14.08
CA ARG A 19 11.99 -10.84 13.02
C ARG A 19 12.28 -9.42 12.51
N ILE A 20 12.57 -8.46 13.41
CA ILE A 20 12.93 -7.09 13.03
C ILE A 20 14.23 -7.08 12.25
N ILE A 21 15.27 -7.76 12.75
CA ILE A 21 16.58 -7.82 12.08
C ILE A 21 16.46 -8.45 10.70
N LEU A 22 15.69 -9.53 10.56
CA LEU A 22 15.44 -10.17 9.28
C LEU A 22 14.71 -9.22 8.32
N THR A 23 13.68 -8.51 8.78
CA THR A 23 12.94 -7.53 7.97
C THR A 23 13.87 -6.42 7.49
N LEU A 24 14.66 -5.81 8.39
CA LEU A 24 15.61 -4.75 8.04
C LEU A 24 16.67 -5.24 7.07
N GLY A 25 17.20 -6.44 7.28
CA GLY A 25 18.19 -7.05 6.37
C GLY A 25 17.64 -7.25 4.95
N MET A 26 16.41 -7.74 4.83
CA MET A 26 15.77 -7.92 3.52
C MET A 26 15.44 -6.60 2.84
N LEU A 27 15.01 -5.58 3.60
CA LEU A 27 14.78 -4.23 3.07
C LEU A 27 16.08 -3.59 2.56
N LEU A 28 17.22 -3.84 3.27
CA LEU A 28 18.53 -3.39 2.85
C LEU A 28 18.96 -4.04 1.53
N VAL A 29 18.76 -5.36 1.39
CA VAL A 29 19.04 -6.09 0.14
C VAL A 29 18.22 -5.53 -1.01
N TYR A 30 16.92 -5.26 -0.80
CA TYR A 30 16.06 -4.64 -1.80
C TYR A 30 16.59 -3.25 -2.19
N ARG A 31 16.97 -2.44 -1.21
CA ARG A 31 17.47 -1.08 -1.46
C ARG A 31 18.80 -1.08 -2.21
N PHE A 32 19.69 -2.01 -1.87
CA PHE A 32 20.95 -2.20 -2.60
C PHE A 32 20.69 -2.57 -4.07
N GLY A 33 19.81 -3.53 -4.33
CA GLY A 33 19.48 -3.94 -5.70
C GLY A 33 18.81 -2.85 -6.54
N ALA A 34 18.11 -1.90 -5.91
CA ALA A 34 17.52 -0.73 -6.59
C ALA A 34 18.59 0.27 -7.11
N GLN A 35 19.82 0.18 -6.64
CA GLN A 35 20.95 0.99 -7.09
C GLN A 35 21.81 0.29 -8.16
N VAL A 36 21.62 -1.02 -8.36
CA VAL A 36 22.38 -1.79 -9.35
C VAL A 36 21.81 -1.57 -10.73
N VAL A 37 22.53 -0.85 -11.58
CA VAL A 37 22.15 -0.55 -12.97
C VAL A 37 22.16 -1.83 -13.83
N LEU A 38 21.29 -1.89 -14.83
CA LEU A 38 21.26 -3.00 -15.79
C LEU A 38 22.60 -3.12 -16.53
N PRO A 39 23.15 -4.35 -16.67
CA PRO A 39 24.37 -4.57 -17.42
C PRO A 39 24.23 -4.10 -18.87
N GLY A 40 25.21 -3.31 -19.33
CA GLY A 40 25.20 -2.73 -20.69
C GLY A 40 24.67 -1.31 -20.76
N ILE A 41 24.29 -0.69 -19.62
CA ILE A 41 23.93 0.73 -19.53
C ILE A 41 24.98 1.47 -18.70
N ASP A 42 25.46 2.60 -19.18
CA ASP A 42 26.41 3.46 -18.48
C ASP A 42 25.68 4.32 -17.43
N ALA A 43 25.97 4.07 -16.16
CA ALA A 43 25.36 4.78 -15.03
C ALA A 43 25.66 6.29 -15.04
N SER A 44 26.79 6.71 -15.60
CA SER A 44 27.20 8.14 -15.63
C SER A 44 26.33 9.01 -16.53
N LYS A 45 25.64 8.40 -17.49
CA LYS A 45 24.78 9.08 -18.49
C LYS A 45 23.29 9.02 -18.15
N LEU A 46 22.93 8.51 -16.99
CA LEU A 46 21.52 8.36 -16.53
C LEU A 46 20.93 9.64 -15.92
N GLY A 47 21.71 10.72 -15.73
CA GLY A 47 21.23 11.96 -15.10
C GLY A 47 19.99 12.56 -15.79
N ALA A 48 19.99 12.58 -17.14
CA ALA A 48 18.86 13.09 -17.92
C ALA A 48 17.58 12.23 -17.75
N LEU A 49 17.70 10.95 -17.43
CA LEU A 49 16.57 10.08 -17.13
C LEU A 49 15.90 10.46 -15.82
N GLY A 50 16.70 10.84 -14.80
CA GLY A 50 16.20 11.32 -13.51
C GLY A 50 15.27 12.51 -13.70
N ASP A 51 15.76 13.55 -14.37
CA ASP A 51 15.01 14.79 -14.57
C ASP A 51 13.69 14.58 -15.35
N ASN A 52 13.71 13.74 -16.40
CA ASN A 52 12.54 13.44 -17.20
C ASN A 52 11.52 12.49 -16.52
N THR A 53 11.98 11.65 -15.58
CA THR A 53 11.10 10.75 -14.84
C THR A 53 10.51 11.35 -13.56
N GLU A 54 10.92 12.55 -13.16
CA GLU A 54 10.34 13.21 -11.98
C GLU A 54 8.96 13.82 -12.25
N GLN A 55 8.56 13.97 -13.51
CA GLN A 55 7.30 14.60 -13.88
C GLN A 55 6.21 13.56 -14.24
N GLY A 56 4.98 13.91 -13.90
CA GLY A 56 3.79 13.15 -14.31
C GLY A 56 3.74 11.71 -13.79
N LEU A 57 3.16 10.84 -14.61
CA LEU A 57 2.91 9.44 -14.29
C LEU A 57 4.19 8.64 -14.01
N LEU A 58 5.29 8.97 -14.69
CA LEU A 58 6.60 8.33 -14.52
C LEU A 58 7.22 8.68 -13.18
N GLY A 59 7.01 9.90 -12.68
CA GLY A 59 7.44 10.31 -11.33
C GLY A 59 6.81 9.47 -10.24
N LEU A 60 5.55 9.12 -10.40
CA LEU A 60 4.85 8.27 -9.45
C LEU A 60 5.38 6.83 -9.49
N LEU A 61 5.64 6.26 -10.69
CA LEU A 61 6.31 4.96 -10.83
C LEU A 61 7.70 4.96 -10.19
N ASN A 62 8.47 6.02 -10.43
CA ASN A 62 9.80 6.19 -9.86
C ASN A 62 9.76 6.28 -8.33
N ALA A 63 8.78 6.98 -7.76
CA ALA A 63 8.57 7.04 -6.31
C ALA A 63 8.25 5.66 -5.71
N PHE A 64 7.38 4.85 -6.34
CA PHE A 64 7.06 3.51 -5.86
C PHE A 64 8.22 2.52 -5.95
N THR A 65 9.06 2.65 -6.97
CA THR A 65 10.26 1.82 -7.12
C THR A 65 11.46 2.34 -6.31
N GLY A 66 11.30 3.51 -5.67
CA GLY A 66 12.35 4.14 -4.85
C GLY A 66 13.55 4.61 -5.66
N GLY A 67 13.33 5.14 -6.86
CA GLY A 67 14.36 5.59 -7.77
C GLY A 67 14.89 4.50 -8.71
N ALA A 68 14.49 3.24 -8.53
CA ALA A 68 14.97 2.12 -9.34
C ALA A 68 14.60 2.25 -10.82
N PHE A 69 13.45 2.86 -11.12
CA PHE A 69 12.98 3.12 -12.48
C PHE A 69 13.89 4.13 -13.19
N ALA A 70 14.18 5.27 -12.55
CA ALA A 70 15.05 6.31 -13.09
C ALA A 70 16.53 5.88 -13.18
N ASN A 71 16.95 4.96 -12.32
CA ASN A 71 18.31 4.42 -12.35
C ASN A 71 18.50 3.27 -13.35
N ALA A 72 17.49 2.95 -14.16
CA ALA A 72 17.51 1.78 -15.05
C ALA A 72 18.06 0.53 -14.35
N SER A 73 17.61 0.26 -13.11
CA SER A 73 18.17 -0.78 -12.27
C SER A 73 17.58 -2.15 -12.55
N VAL A 74 18.20 -3.18 -11.97
CA VAL A 74 17.68 -4.57 -11.98
C VAL A 74 16.26 -4.64 -11.42
N PHE A 75 15.88 -3.75 -10.50
CA PHE A 75 14.54 -3.64 -9.94
C PHE A 75 13.71 -2.50 -10.53
N ALA A 76 13.99 -2.09 -11.78
CA ALA A 76 13.26 -0.98 -12.42
C ALA A 76 11.74 -1.22 -12.51
N LEU A 77 11.28 -2.44 -12.74
CA LEU A 77 9.86 -2.80 -12.69
C LEU A 77 9.31 -2.88 -11.25
N GLY A 78 10.19 -3.03 -10.26
CA GLY A 78 9.83 -3.12 -8.83
C GLY A 78 8.82 -4.22 -8.53
N ILE A 79 7.85 -3.90 -7.68
CA ILE A 79 6.77 -4.80 -7.25
C ILE A 79 5.48 -4.54 -8.03
N MET A 80 5.44 -3.55 -8.93
CA MET A 80 4.23 -3.14 -9.65
C MET A 80 3.57 -4.29 -10.43
N PRO A 81 4.30 -5.17 -11.17
CA PRO A 81 3.70 -6.30 -11.86
C PRO A 81 2.99 -7.27 -10.91
N TYR A 82 3.55 -7.49 -9.72
CA TYR A 82 2.92 -8.34 -8.70
C TYR A 82 1.64 -7.72 -8.14
N ILE A 83 1.63 -6.39 -7.89
CA ILE A 83 0.44 -5.68 -7.44
C ILE A 83 -0.66 -5.83 -8.49
N SER A 84 -0.36 -5.58 -9.77
CA SER A 84 -1.30 -5.73 -10.87
C SER A 84 -1.83 -7.16 -10.97
N ALA A 85 -0.98 -8.17 -10.87
CA ALA A 85 -1.37 -9.58 -10.84
C ALA A 85 -2.29 -9.90 -9.66
N SER A 86 -1.96 -9.42 -8.46
CA SER A 86 -2.75 -9.63 -7.26
C SER A 86 -4.14 -9.01 -7.38
N ILE A 87 -4.23 -7.81 -7.94
CA ILE A 87 -5.49 -7.12 -8.23
C ILE A 87 -6.36 -7.96 -9.17
N VAL A 88 -5.77 -8.39 -10.30
CA VAL A 88 -6.50 -9.19 -11.30
C VAL A 88 -7.01 -10.49 -10.67
N VAL A 89 -6.19 -11.21 -9.91
CA VAL A 89 -6.59 -12.48 -9.26
C VAL A 89 -7.68 -12.24 -8.21
N GLN A 90 -7.63 -11.14 -7.45
CA GLN A 90 -8.68 -10.80 -6.47
C GLN A 90 -10.01 -10.46 -7.16
N LEU A 91 -9.98 -9.69 -8.26
CA LEU A 91 -11.18 -9.39 -9.05
C LEU A 91 -11.75 -10.65 -9.72
N MET A 92 -10.90 -11.48 -10.31
CA MET A 92 -11.30 -12.77 -10.88
C MET A 92 -11.84 -13.73 -9.80
N GLY A 93 -11.38 -13.61 -8.55
CA GLY A 93 -11.89 -14.37 -7.42
C GLY A 93 -13.39 -14.12 -7.13
N ILE A 94 -13.96 -13.02 -7.63
CA ILE A 94 -15.39 -12.72 -7.50
C ILE A 94 -16.16 -13.26 -8.73
N ALA A 95 -15.56 -13.17 -9.91
CA ALA A 95 -16.19 -13.55 -11.16
C ALA A 95 -16.13 -15.06 -11.45
N ILE A 96 -15.03 -15.72 -11.05
CA ILE A 96 -14.77 -17.12 -11.39
C ILE A 96 -15.12 -18.04 -10.22
N PRO A 97 -16.12 -18.97 -10.36
CA PRO A 97 -16.54 -19.87 -9.28
C PRO A 97 -15.41 -20.76 -8.75
N TYR A 98 -14.44 -21.12 -9.59
CA TYR A 98 -13.27 -21.90 -9.17
C TYR A 98 -12.41 -21.15 -8.14
N LEU A 99 -12.12 -19.88 -8.37
CA LEU A 99 -11.35 -19.05 -7.44
C LEU A 99 -12.13 -18.74 -6.16
N GLN A 100 -13.47 -18.60 -6.25
CA GLN A 100 -14.32 -18.47 -5.07
C GLN A 100 -14.24 -19.70 -4.16
N LYS A 101 -14.24 -20.90 -4.74
CA LYS A 101 -14.04 -22.16 -3.97
C LYS A 101 -12.69 -22.16 -3.27
N LEU A 102 -11.62 -21.81 -3.98
CA LEU A 102 -10.28 -21.73 -3.40
C LEU A 102 -10.20 -20.73 -2.23
N GLN A 103 -10.89 -19.58 -2.32
CA GLN A 103 -10.94 -18.61 -1.21
C GLN A 103 -11.65 -19.18 0.03
N LYS A 104 -12.62 -20.08 -0.15
CA LYS A 104 -13.35 -20.76 0.94
C LYS A 104 -12.59 -21.94 1.53
N GLU A 105 -11.64 -22.54 0.82
CA GLU A 105 -10.83 -23.69 1.28
C GLU A 105 -9.79 -23.32 2.36
N GLY A 106 -9.68 -22.04 2.75
CA GLY A 106 -8.77 -21.59 3.81
C GLY A 106 -7.30 -21.63 3.39
N ALA A 107 -6.41 -22.13 4.27
CA ALA A 107 -4.95 -22.04 4.07
C ALA A 107 -4.44 -22.79 2.81
N SER A 108 -5.07 -23.89 2.43
CA SER A 108 -4.71 -24.67 1.22
C SER A 108 -5.07 -23.89 -0.04
N GLY A 109 -6.29 -23.34 -0.08
CA GLY A 109 -6.74 -22.54 -1.20
C GLY A 109 -5.93 -21.26 -1.37
N GLN A 110 -5.57 -20.62 -0.27
CA GLN A 110 -4.73 -19.42 -0.28
C GLN A 110 -3.35 -19.68 -0.91
N LYS A 111 -2.73 -20.83 -0.64
CA LYS A 111 -1.46 -21.22 -1.30
C LYS A 111 -1.60 -21.33 -2.81
N LYS A 112 -2.71 -21.92 -3.30
CA LYS A 112 -2.98 -22.02 -4.74
C LYS A 112 -3.22 -20.66 -5.38
N ILE A 113 -3.96 -19.78 -4.70
CA ILE A 113 -4.18 -18.40 -5.16
C ILE A 113 -2.84 -17.65 -5.28
N THR A 114 -1.96 -17.76 -4.28
CA THR A 114 -0.63 -17.16 -4.34
C THR A 114 0.20 -17.72 -5.51
N GLN A 115 0.12 -19.02 -5.81
CA GLN A 115 0.80 -19.59 -6.98
C GLN A 115 0.27 -19.01 -8.30
N ILE A 116 -1.06 -18.89 -8.45
CA ILE A 116 -1.67 -18.28 -9.64
C ILE A 116 -1.20 -16.82 -9.77
N THR A 117 -1.16 -16.06 -8.68
CA THR A 117 -0.65 -14.68 -8.68
C THR A 117 0.80 -14.63 -9.14
N ARG A 118 1.66 -15.53 -8.68
CA ARG A 118 3.08 -15.60 -9.11
C ARG A 118 3.21 -15.85 -10.61
N TRP A 119 2.48 -16.83 -11.15
CA TRP A 119 2.50 -17.11 -12.60
C TRP A 119 2.01 -15.92 -13.43
N LEU A 120 0.93 -15.27 -12.96
CA LEU A 120 0.41 -14.08 -13.62
C LEU A 120 1.41 -12.90 -13.55
N THR A 121 2.12 -12.76 -12.42
CA THR A 121 3.19 -11.77 -12.28
C THR A 121 4.29 -11.97 -13.32
N ILE A 122 4.74 -13.21 -13.52
CA ILE A 122 5.77 -13.53 -14.53
C ILE A 122 5.27 -13.16 -15.93
N ALA A 123 4.02 -13.50 -16.27
CA ALA A 123 3.44 -13.16 -17.55
C ALA A 123 3.37 -11.64 -17.78
N ILE A 124 2.93 -10.89 -16.76
CA ILE A 124 2.89 -9.41 -16.81
C ILE A 124 4.30 -8.82 -16.95
N CYS A 125 5.28 -9.34 -16.20
CA CYS A 125 6.67 -8.89 -16.29
C CYS A 125 7.25 -9.11 -17.70
N MET A 126 6.96 -10.25 -18.32
CA MET A 126 7.44 -10.56 -19.69
C MET A 126 6.88 -9.58 -20.74
N VAL A 127 5.69 -9.04 -20.51
CA VAL A 127 5.09 -8.03 -21.39
C VAL A 127 5.61 -6.63 -21.09
N GLN A 128 5.80 -6.30 -19.81
CA GLN A 128 6.23 -4.96 -19.39
C GLN A 128 7.73 -4.71 -19.58
N ALA A 129 8.59 -5.73 -19.44
CA ALA A 129 10.03 -5.56 -19.55
C ALA A 129 10.49 -5.07 -20.94
N PRO A 130 10.00 -5.65 -22.08
CA PRO A 130 10.30 -5.10 -23.40
C PRO A 130 9.79 -3.67 -23.57
N GLY A 131 8.57 -3.37 -23.09
CA GLY A 131 8.00 -2.03 -23.15
C GLY A 131 8.86 -1.00 -22.43
N TYR A 132 9.36 -1.34 -21.23
CA TYR A 132 10.28 -0.50 -20.49
C TYR A 132 11.58 -0.25 -21.26
N LEU A 133 12.23 -1.29 -21.80
CA LEU A 133 13.48 -1.15 -22.53
C LEU A 133 13.34 -0.31 -23.80
N VAL A 134 12.22 -0.45 -24.53
CA VAL A 134 11.94 0.35 -25.72
C VAL A 134 11.65 1.81 -25.35
N SER A 135 11.12 2.10 -24.17
CA SER A 135 10.87 3.47 -23.71
C SER A 135 12.11 4.19 -23.21
N LEU A 136 13.20 3.52 -22.84
CA LEU A 136 14.41 4.14 -22.30
C LEU A 136 15.03 5.23 -23.20
N PRO A 137 15.19 5.03 -24.51
CA PRO A 137 15.70 6.09 -25.39
C PRO A 137 14.75 7.29 -25.49
N SER A 138 13.45 7.06 -25.50
CA SER A 138 12.44 8.15 -25.54
C SER A 138 12.38 8.96 -24.25
N LEU A 139 12.85 8.40 -23.13
CA LEU A 139 12.94 9.04 -21.82
C LEU A 139 14.22 9.89 -21.65
N GLY A 140 15.09 9.95 -22.67
CA GLY A 140 16.25 10.83 -22.70
C GLY A 140 17.59 10.15 -22.45
N ILE A 141 17.66 8.83 -22.47
CA ILE A 141 18.95 8.12 -22.46
C ILE A 141 19.59 8.24 -23.85
N PRO A 142 20.77 8.88 -23.96
CA PRO A 142 21.47 8.95 -25.24
C PRO A 142 21.87 7.54 -25.72
N GLN A 143 21.86 7.34 -27.04
CA GLN A 143 22.25 6.04 -27.63
C GLN A 143 23.66 5.59 -27.23
N GLU A 144 24.54 6.53 -26.95
CA GLU A 144 25.90 6.28 -26.48
C GLU A 144 25.97 5.69 -25.06
N ALA A 145 24.89 5.73 -24.29
CA ALA A 145 24.82 5.11 -22.95
C ALA A 145 24.67 3.58 -23.03
N PHE A 146 24.29 3.04 -24.20
CA PHE A 146 24.17 1.60 -24.41
C PHE A 146 25.53 1.02 -24.84
N LEU A 147 26.33 0.57 -23.87
CA LEU A 147 27.68 0.04 -24.08
C LEU A 147 27.74 -1.17 -25.02
N LEU A 148 26.71 -2.01 -25.01
CA LEU A 148 26.56 -3.21 -25.86
C LEU A 148 25.81 -2.93 -27.18
N GLY A 149 25.48 -1.66 -27.44
CA GLY A 149 24.54 -1.29 -28.51
C GLY A 149 23.14 -1.83 -28.27
N GLN A 150 22.15 -1.37 -29.03
CA GLN A 150 20.76 -1.84 -28.96
C GLN A 150 20.59 -3.14 -29.77
N GLY A 151 21.43 -4.14 -29.52
CA GLY A 151 21.39 -5.43 -30.21
C GLY A 151 20.43 -6.42 -29.52
N GLY A 152 20.05 -7.48 -30.25
CA GLY A 152 19.13 -8.51 -29.73
C GLY A 152 19.61 -9.19 -28.44
N LEU A 153 20.93 -9.32 -28.25
CA LEU A 153 21.52 -9.87 -27.04
C LEU A 153 21.30 -8.96 -25.84
N PHE A 154 21.40 -7.63 -25.99
CA PHE A 154 21.12 -6.68 -24.94
C PHE A 154 19.65 -6.76 -24.51
N TYR A 155 18.72 -6.73 -25.46
CA TYR A 155 17.28 -6.84 -25.13
C TYR A 155 16.95 -8.15 -24.43
N PHE A 156 17.45 -9.28 -24.92
CA PHE A 156 17.19 -10.59 -24.32
C PHE A 156 17.75 -10.68 -22.89
N SER A 157 19.01 -10.32 -22.69
CA SER A 157 19.65 -10.36 -21.36
C SER A 157 18.95 -9.40 -20.38
N SER A 158 18.63 -8.18 -20.80
CA SER A 158 17.96 -7.18 -19.97
C SER A 158 16.52 -7.61 -19.58
N ILE A 159 15.76 -8.22 -20.49
CA ILE A 159 14.45 -8.78 -20.20
C ILE A 159 14.56 -9.86 -19.12
N VAL A 160 15.49 -10.81 -19.27
CA VAL A 160 15.68 -11.90 -18.30
C VAL A 160 16.07 -11.33 -16.93
N ILE A 161 16.94 -10.33 -16.89
CA ILE A 161 17.38 -9.69 -15.65
C ILE A 161 16.23 -8.95 -14.99
N LEU A 162 15.44 -8.16 -15.73
CA LEU A 162 14.28 -7.43 -15.21
C LEU A 162 13.20 -8.34 -14.65
N VAL A 163 12.88 -9.43 -15.37
CA VAL A 163 11.91 -10.44 -14.92
C VAL A 163 12.42 -11.12 -13.65
N THR A 164 13.68 -11.51 -13.61
CA THR A 164 14.30 -12.13 -12.43
C THR A 164 14.33 -11.18 -11.26
N GLY A 165 14.65 -9.90 -11.48
CA GLY A 165 14.62 -8.85 -10.47
C GLY A 165 13.23 -8.66 -9.85
N CYS A 166 12.19 -8.63 -10.69
CA CYS A 166 10.80 -8.54 -10.22
C CYS A 166 10.40 -9.77 -9.38
N ILE A 167 10.74 -10.98 -9.82
CA ILE A 167 10.46 -12.23 -9.09
C ILE A 167 11.22 -12.24 -7.75
N PHE A 168 12.45 -11.76 -7.74
CA PHE A 168 13.25 -11.67 -6.51
C PHE A 168 12.66 -10.64 -5.53
N ALA A 169 12.21 -9.47 -6.01
CA ALA A 169 11.54 -8.48 -5.18
C ALA A 169 10.22 -9.03 -4.59
N MET A 170 9.44 -9.75 -5.39
CA MET A 170 8.24 -10.47 -4.93
C MET A 170 8.58 -11.49 -3.84
N TRP A 171 9.61 -12.32 -4.06
CA TRP A 171 10.07 -13.31 -3.07
C TRP A 171 10.53 -12.65 -1.77
N LEU A 172 11.25 -11.53 -1.83
CA LEU A 172 11.61 -10.74 -0.64
C LEU A 172 10.37 -10.29 0.12
N GLY A 173 9.36 -9.74 -0.56
CA GLY A 173 8.10 -9.30 0.05
C GLY A 173 7.36 -10.44 0.75
N GLU A 174 7.24 -11.60 0.09
CA GLU A 174 6.63 -12.79 0.68
C GLU A 174 7.41 -13.29 1.89
N LYS A 175 8.75 -13.30 1.81
CA LYS A 175 9.61 -13.77 2.89
C LYS A 175 9.53 -12.86 4.13
N ILE A 176 9.43 -11.54 3.94
CA ILE A 176 9.20 -10.59 5.01
C ILE A 176 7.82 -10.85 5.65
N THR A 177 6.79 -11.08 4.84
CA THR A 177 5.43 -11.37 5.35
C THR A 177 5.40 -12.65 6.17
N ASP A 178 6.08 -13.71 5.73
CA ASP A 178 6.07 -15.02 6.39
C ASP A 178 6.91 -15.05 7.67
N LYS A 179 8.11 -14.50 7.64
CA LYS A 179 9.12 -14.63 8.72
C LYS A 179 9.47 -13.32 9.41
N GLY A 180 9.12 -12.18 8.83
CA GLY A 180 9.40 -10.85 9.36
C GLY A 180 8.24 -10.27 10.15
N ILE A 181 8.10 -8.95 10.07
CA ILE A 181 7.04 -8.15 10.69
C ILE A 181 6.34 -7.35 9.61
N GLY A 182 5.02 -7.25 9.69
CA GLY A 182 4.22 -6.47 8.75
C GLY A 182 3.93 -7.20 7.44
N ASN A 183 3.27 -6.48 6.53
CA ASN A 183 3.10 -6.94 5.16
C ASN A 183 4.35 -6.56 4.36
N GLY A 184 5.16 -7.55 3.95
CA GLY A 184 6.45 -7.33 3.30
C GLY A 184 6.35 -6.54 2.00
N ILE A 185 5.31 -6.76 1.20
CA ILE A 185 5.10 -6.05 -0.06
C ILE A 185 4.84 -4.57 0.20
N SER A 186 3.95 -4.26 1.15
CA SER A 186 3.65 -2.89 1.54
C SER A 186 4.87 -2.19 2.16
N LEU A 187 5.70 -2.91 2.92
CA LEU A 187 6.96 -2.40 3.48
C LEU A 187 7.98 -2.07 2.39
N LEU A 188 8.11 -2.90 1.36
CA LEU A 188 9.00 -2.63 0.23
C LEU A 188 8.60 -1.36 -0.53
N ILE A 189 7.29 -1.17 -0.76
CA ILE A 189 6.76 0.06 -1.37
C ILE A 189 7.03 1.27 -0.47
N MET A 190 6.75 1.15 0.82
CA MET A 190 6.98 2.22 1.80
C MET A 190 8.45 2.66 1.84
N VAL A 191 9.39 1.71 1.84
CA VAL A 191 10.83 2.00 1.82
C VAL A 191 11.24 2.67 0.50
N GLY A 192 10.63 2.28 -0.63
CA GLY A 192 10.81 2.97 -1.91
C GLY A 192 10.41 4.45 -1.80
N ILE A 193 9.21 4.70 -1.30
CA ILE A 193 8.68 6.07 -1.14
C ILE A 193 9.55 6.90 -0.18
N ILE A 194 9.90 6.36 0.99
CA ILE A 194 10.74 7.07 1.98
C ILE A 194 12.11 7.42 1.39
N ALA A 195 12.64 6.59 0.53
CA ALA A 195 13.97 6.80 -0.05
C ALA A 195 14.05 7.97 -1.04
N THR A 196 12.96 8.31 -1.70
CA THR A 196 12.88 9.47 -2.61
C THR A 196 12.55 10.78 -1.88
N LEU A 197 12.00 10.70 -0.67
CA LEU A 197 11.60 11.86 0.14
C LEU A 197 12.73 12.87 0.39
N PRO A 198 13.96 12.47 0.83
CA PRO A 198 15.03 13.44 1.10
C PRO A 198 15.47 14.20 -0.16
N VAL A 199 15.52 13.52 -1.30
CA VAL A 199 15.93 14.12 -2.58
C VAL A 199 14.89 15.15 -3.02
N SER A 200 13.60 14.81 -3.00
CA SER A 200 12.51 15.71 -3.35
C SER A 200 12.44 16.94 -2.42
N PHE A 201 12.73 16.75 -1.12
CA PHE A 201 12.79 17.86 -0.17
C PHE A 201 13.96 18.81 -0.46
N VAL A 202 15.15 18.28 -0.76
CA VAL A 202 16.32 19.09 -1.11
C VAL A 202 16.09 19.88 -2.40
N GLN A 203 15.45 19.28 -3.39
CA GLN A 203 15.09 19.95 -4.64
C GLN A 203 14.10 21.09 -4.42
N GLU A 204 13.04 20.88 -3.62
CA GLU A 204 12.09 21.94 -3.25
C GLU A 204 12.80 23.08 -2.50
N TYR A 205 13.65 22.73 -1.53
CA TYR A 205 14.43 23.71 -0.78
C TYR A 205 15.32 24.55 -1.71
N ALA A 206 16.03 23.91 -2.63
CA ALA A 206 16.89 24.61 -3.59
C ALA A 206 16.07 25.53 -4.50
N ALA A 207 14.94 25.07 -5.03
CA ALA A 207 14.05 25.85 -5.87
C ALA A 207 13.50 27.10 -5.15
N ARG A 208 13.07 26.95 -3.88
CA ARG A 208 12.53 28.07 -3.10
C ARG A 208 13.58 29.12 -2.72
N VAL A 209 14.80 28.68 -2.44
CA VAL A 209 15.89 29.60 -2.06
C VAL A 209 16.48 30.29 -3.26
N THR A 210 16.63 29.60 -4.41
CA THR A 210 17.30 30.12 -5.60
C THR A 210 16.37 30.98 -6.47
N GLU A 211 15.11 30.62 -6.61
CA GLU A 211 14.16 31.26 -7.54
C GLU A 211 13.35 32.41 -6.92
N SER A 212 13.62 32.85 -5.70
CA SER A 212 12.87 33.91 -4.95
C SER A 212 11.35 33.64 -4.80
N ASN A 213 10.90 32.45 -4.99
CA ASN A 213 9.48 32.05 -4.90
C ASN A 213 9.00 31.89 -3.45
N GLY A 214 9.03 32.99 -2.67
CA GLY A 214 8.51 33.00 -1.29
C GLY A 214 9.52 32.62 -0.21
N GLY A 215 10.72 32.17 -0.55
CA GLY A 215 11.82 31.91 0.38
C GLY A 215 11.52 30.91 1.49
N LEU A 216 12.22 31.02 2.61
CA LEU A 216 12.10 30.13 3.78
C LEU A 216 10.70 30.12 4.42
N ILE A 217 9.92 31.21 4.31
CA ILE A 217 8.57 31.30 4.88
C ILE A 217 7.63 30.31 4.20
N MET A 218 7.76 30.15 2.86
CA MET A 218 6.91 29.23 2.11
C MET A 218 7.20 27.78 2.47
N ILE A 219 8.47 27.41 2.64
CA ILE A 219 8.87 26.07 3.12
C ILE A 219 8.29 25.77 4.49
N LEU A 220 8.29 26.75 5.40
CA LEU A 220 7.70 26.56 6.73
C LEU A 220 6.19 26.31 6.67
N ILE A 221 5.47 27.05 5.81
CA ILE A 221 4.04 26.84 5.57
C ILE A 221 3.81 25.43 5.00
N GLU A 222 4.60 25.01 4.01
CA GLU A 222 4.53 23.67 3.42
C GLU A 222 4.72 22.57 4.47
N LEU A 223 5.72 22.70 5.34
CA LEU A 223 5.96 21.73 6.43
C LEU A 223 4.79 21.67 7.43
N VAL A 224 4.19 22.82 7.76
CA VAL A 224 2.99 22.84 8.64
C VAL A 224 1.81 22.13 7.97
N ILE A 225 1.55 22.42 6.71
CA ILE A 225 0.49 21.76 5.94
C ILE A 225 0.75 20.24 5.86
N TRP A 226 1.98 19.84 5.54
CA TRP A 226 2.40 18.44 5.48
C TRP A 226 2.14 17.72 6.80
N PHE A 227 2.51 18.33 7.92
CA PHE A 227 2.27 17.76 9.24
C PHE A 227 0.77 17.61 9.56
N VAL A 228 -0.05 18.61 9.21
CA VAL A 228 -1.52 18.55 9.39
C VAL A 228 -2.13 17.41 8.59
N ILE A 229 -1.67 17.19 7.35
CA ILE A 229 -2.20 16.09 6.50
C ILE A 229 -1.78 14.74 7.05
N ILE A 230 -0.55 14.60 7.56
CA ILE A 230 -0.13 13.37 8.24
C ILE A 230 -1.03 13.08 9.43
N LEU A 231 -1.31 14.08 10.27
CA LEU A 231 -2.23 13.91 11.41
C LEU A 231 -3.62 13.49 10.97
N ALA A 232 -4.16 14.13 9.93
CA ALA A 232 -5.47 13.78 9.37
C ALA A 232 -5.48 12.33 8.85
N SER A 233 -4.42 11.90 8.15
CA SER A 233 -4.26 10.53 7.65
C SER A 233 -4.18 9.51 8.79
N VAL A 234 -3.42 9.81 9.85
CA VAL A 234 -3.32 8.95 11.04
C VAL A 234 -4.68 8.83 11.73
N MET A 235 -5.41 9.94 11.89
CA MET A 235 -6.76 9.93 12.47
C MET A 235 -7.71 9.05 11.66
N LEU A 236 -7.67 9.12 10.33
CA LEU A 236 -8.49 8.28 9.45
C LEU A 236 -8.19 6.79 9.64
N VAL A 237 -6.91 6.41 9.61
CA VAL A 237 -6.49 5.00 9.69
C VAL A 237 -6.78 4.41 11.08
N MET A 238 -6.67 5.23 12.13
CA MET A 238 -6.94 4.81 13.50
C MET A 238 -8.42 4.91 13.89
N ALA A 239 -9.26 5.55 13.10
CA ALA A 239 -10.67 5.73 13.41
C ALA A 239 -11.42 4.39 13.45
N VAL A 240 -12.08 4.12 14.59
CA VAL A 240 -12.77 2.86 14.86
C VAL A 240 -14.15 3.13 15.47
N ARG A 241 -15.19 2.53 14.90
CA ARG A 241 -16.52 2.47 15.52
C ARG A 241 -16.66 1.23 16.38
N LYS A 242 -16.96 1.41 17.66
CA LYS A 242 -17.16 0.33 18.64
C LYS A 242 -18.63 -0.06 18.69
N ILE A 243 -18.96 -1.33 18.39
CA ILE A 243 -20.30 -1.89 18.53
C ILE A 243 -20.35 -2.70 19.83
N ALA A 244 -21.31 -2.40 20.70
CA ALA A 244 -21.48 -3.11 21.95
C ALA A 244 -22.08 -4.50 21.70
N VAL A 245 -21.44 -5.53 22.24
CA VAL A 245 -21.91 -6.93 22.21
C VAL A 245 -21.99 -7.46 23.63
N GLN A 246 -23.03 -8.21 23.92
CA GLN A 246 -23.22 -8.91 25.19
C GLN A 246 -23.09 -10.41 24.97
N TYR A 247 -22.37 -11.08 25.88
CA TYR A 247 -22.26 -12.52 25.90
C TYR A 247 -23.08 -13.09 27.04
N ALA A 248 -23.88 -14.14 26.74
CA ALA A 248 -24.59 -14.87 27.76
C ALA A 248 -23.60 -15.67 28.61
N ARG A 249 -23.46 -15.37 29.89
CA ARG A 249 -22.62 -16.11 30.81
C ARG A 249 -23.44 -17.25 31.44
N ARG A 250 -23.01 -18.46 31.25
CA ARG A 250 -23.52 -19.59 32.06
C ARG A 250 -22.95 -19.46 33.47
N THR A 251 -23.76 -19.09 34.43
CA THR A 251 -23.41 -19.21 35.86
C THR A 251 -23.51 -20.69 36.27
N ALA A 252 -22.35 -21.34 36.39
CA ALA A 252 -22.26 -22.74 36.81
C ALA A 252 -22.30 -22.92 38.35
N SER A 253 -22.60 -21.87 39.15
CA SER A 253 -22.64 -21.97 40.61
C SER A 253 -23.77 -21.13 41.17
N GLY A 254 -24.63 -21.75 41.98
CA GLY A 254 -25.83 -21.18 42.62
C GLY A 254 -25.53 -20.15 43.74
N GLY A 255 -24.70 -19.17 43.46
CA GLY A 255 -24.47 -18.03 44.36
C GLY A 255 -25.20 -16.79 43.88
N TYR A 256 -25.98 -16.17 44.74
CA TYR A 256 -26.63 -14.86 44.55
C TYR A 256 -25.55 -13.77 44.42
N GLU A 257 -24.83 -13.67 43.33
CA GLU A 257 -24.01 -12.50 43.02
C GLU A 257 -24.77 -11.55 42.14
N LYS A 258 -24.91 -10.33 42.59
CA LYS A 258 -25.68 -9.20 42.06
C LYS A 258 -25.14 -8.64 40.71
N ASN A 259 -24.17 -9.29 40.10
CA ASN A 259 -23.56 -8.91 38.81
C ASN A 259 -23.95 -9.85 37.68
N VAL A 260 -25.24 -9.96 37.38
CA VAL A 260 -25.80 -10.77 36.30
C VAL A 260 -25.65 -10.15 34.91
N PHE A 261 -25.05 -8.98 34.82
CA PHE A 261 -24.79 -8.36 33.51
C PHE A 261 -23.48 -8.91 32.94
N GLY A 262 -23.60 -9.78 31.93
CA GLY A 262 -22.46 -10.26 31.17
C GLY A 262 -21.55 -9.11 30.71
N SER A 263 -20.25 -9.34 30.75
CA SER A 263 -19.23 -8.38 30.34
C SER A 263 -19.60 -7.79 28.97
N ARG A 264 -19.85 -6.47 28.91
CA ARG A 264 -20.01 -5.75 27.65
C ARG A 264 -18.68 -5.74 26.95
N GLN A 265 -18.61 -6.38 25.79
CA GLN A 265 -17.47 -6.32 24.89
C GLN A 265 -17.82 -5.45 23.68
N TYR A 266 -16.80 -4.93 23.01
CA TYR A 266 -16.99 -4.10 21.84
C TYR A 266 -16.29 -4.71 20.64
N ILE A 267 -17.01 -4.81 19.53
CA ILE A 267 -16.41 -5.14 18.22
C ILE A 267 -15.91 -3.83 17.62
N PRO A 268 -14.58 -3.70 17.39
CA PRO A 268 -14.03 -2.54 16.74
C PRO A 268 -14.17 -2.66 15.22
N LEU A 269 -15.02 -1.85 14.59
CA LEU A 269 -15.08 -1.71 13.13
C LEU A 269 -14.22 -0.53 12.70
N LYS A 270 -13.18 -0.79 11.91
CA LYS A 270 -12.31 0.27 11.37
C LYS A 270 -13.08 1.10 10.34
N LEU A 271 -12.93 2.42 10.36
CA LEU A 271 -13.49 3.34 9.37
C LEU A 271 -12.91 3.06 7.98
N ASN A 272 -11.61 2.81 7.94
CA ASN A 272 -10.90 2.34 6.75
C ASN A 272 -10.57 0.85 6.90
N ALA A 273 -11.56 -0.02 6.78
CA ALA A 273 -11.39 -1.47 6.86
C ALA A 273 -10.63 -2.03 5.66
N SER A 274 -10.74 -1.37 4.50
CA SER A 274 -10.08 -1.74 3.26
C SER A 274 -8.59 -1.36 3.20
N GLY A 275 -8.10 -0.54 4.15
CA GLY A 275 -6.72 -0.07 4.19
C GLY A 275 -6.35 0.80 2.99
N VAL A 276 -5.16 0.60 2.44
CA VAL A 276 -4.66 1.36 1.28
C VAL A 276 -4.94 0.70 -0.08
N MET A 277 -5.51 -0.52 -0.08
CA MET A 277 -5.76 -1.29 -1.31
C MET A 277 -6.63 -0.56 -2.34
N PRO A 278 -7.75 0.10 -1.97
CA PRO A 278 -8.60 0.81 -2.93
C PRO A 278 -7.85 1.88 -3.72
N ILE A 279 -6.90 2.55 -3.09
CA ILE A 279 -6.11 3.62 -3.71
C ILE A 279 -5.14 3.02 -4.73
N ILE A 280 -4.49 1.90 -4.36
CA ILE A 280 -3.58 1.18 -5.27
C ILE A 280 -4.35 0.66 -6.50
N PHE A 281 -5.58 0.17 -6.31
CA PHE A 281 -6.44 -0.28 -7.41
C PHE A 281 -6.85 0.87 -8.32
N ALA A 282 -7.32 1.98 -7.74
CA ALA A 282 -7.65 3.18 -8.50
C ALA A 282 -6.45 3.65 -9.32
N GLN A 283 -5.26 3.69 -8.70
CA GLN A 283 -4.01 4.09 -9.35
C GLN A 283 -3.66 3.16 -10.53
N ALA A 284 -3.76 1.85 -10.35
CA ALA A 284 -3.47 0.87 -11.40
C ALA A 284 -4.40 1.04 -12.62
N ILE A 285 -5.68 1.35 -12.38
CA ILE A 285 -6.64 1.59 -13.47
C ILE A 285 -6.39 2.92 -14.17
N MET A 286 -5.93 3.94 -13.43
CA MET A 286 -5.63 5.25 -14.01
C MET A 286 -4.48 5.23 -15.04
N PHE A 287 -3.63 4.19 -15.04
CA PHE A 287 -2.62 3.99 -16.08
C PHE A 287 -3.25 3.59 -17.45
N VAL A 288 -4.40 2.94 -17.43
CA VAL A 288 -5.01 2.37 -18.64
C VAL A 288 -5.42 3.43 -19.66
N PRO A 289 -6.13 4.53 -19.30
CA PRO A 289 -6.50 5.56 -20.25
C PRO A 289 -5.29 6.23 -20.92
N GLY A 290 -4.23 6.49 -20.15
CA GLY A 290 -2.99 7.08 -20.67
C GLY A 290 -2.29 6.14 -21.69
N LEU A 291 -2.24 4.84 -21.41
CA LEU A 291 -1.69 3.84 -22.32
C LEU A 291 -2.51 3.72 -23.61
N ILE A 292 -3.85 3.68 -23.51
CA ILE A 292 -4.76 3.58 -24.67
C ILE A 292 -4.62 4.83 -25.55
N GLY A 293 -4.55 6.03 -24.96
CA GLY A 293 -4.36 7.28 -25.70
C GLY A 293 -3.02 7.34 -26.43
N GLY A 294 -1.97 6.66 -25.92
CA GLY A 294 -0.65 6.57 -26.52
C GLY A 294 -0.50 5.52 -27.64
N MET A 295 -1.48 4.62 -27.85
CA MET A 295 -1.42 3.58 -28.87
C MET A 295 -1.54 4.16 -30.29
N ASP A 296 -0.79 3.62 -31.25
CA ASP A 296 -0.69 4.16 -32.61
C ASP A 296 -2.04 4.27 -33.33
N PHE A 297 -2.98 3.35 -33.07
CA PHE A 297 -4.31 3.41 -33.68
C PHE A 297 -5.21 4.55 -33.13
N MET A 298 -4.85 5.12 -31.97
CA MET A 298 -5.62 6.22 -31.34
C MET A 298 -4.91 7.58 -31.37
N LYS A 299 -3.61 7.62 -31.67
CA LYS A 299 -2.82 8.88 -31.71
C LYS A 299 -3.40 9.93 -32.64
N ASP A 300 -3.95 9.52 -33.77
CA ASP A 300 -4.53 10.42 -34.77
C ASP A 300 -6.00 10.77 -34.50
N SER A 301 -6.61 10.16 -33.49
CA SER A 301 -7.99 10.44 -33.08
C SER A 301 -8.04 11.56 -32.07
N ASN A 302 -9.00 12.49 -32.24
CA ASN A 302 -9.28 13.56 -31.26
C ASN A 302 -9.50 13.01 -29.84
N VAL A 303 -10.12 11.82 -29.71
CA VAL A 303 -10.35 11.17 -28.43
C VAL A 303 -9.03 10.66 -27.81
N GLY A 304 -8.14 10.08 -28.61
CA GLY A 304 -6.85 9.60 -28.15
C GLY A 304 -5.96 10.73 -27.65
N GLN A 305 -5.87 11.82 -28.42
CA GLN A 305 -5.12 13.03 -28.03
C GLN A 305 -5.70 13.66 -26.75
N TRP A 306 -7.03 13.72 -26.63
CA TRP A 306 -7.66 14.23 -25.42
C TRP A 306 -7.37 13.34 -24.21
N LEU A 307 -7.49 12.03 -24.35
CA LEU A 307 -7.15 11.07 -23.29
C LEU A 307 -5.71 11.21 -22.86
N GLN A 308 -4.78 11.25 -23.80
CA GLN A 308 -3.37 11.42 -23.49
C GLN A 308 -3.10 12.75 -22.78
N ALA A 309 -3.63 13.86 -23.26
CA ALA A 309 -3.43 15.17 -22.65
C ALA A 309 -4.00 15.26 -21.22
N GLN A 310 -5.17 14.68 -20.97
CA GLN A 310 -5.83 14.81 -19.67
C GLN A 310 -5.35 13.79 -18.63
N PHE A 311 -4.90 12.60 -19.05
CA PHE A 311 -4.49 11.53 -18.15
C PHE A 311 -2.97 11.37 -17.98
N SER A 312 -2.16 12.09 -18.77
CA SER A 312 -0.70 12.16 -18.54
C SER A 312 -0.34 13.10 -17.39
N ASP A 313 -1.15 14.13 -17.14
CA ASP A 313 -0.95 15.06 -16.02
C ASP A 313 -1.69 14.57 -14.77
N ILE A 314 -0.93 14.04 -13.80
CA ILE A 314 -1.46 13.56 -12.51
C ILE A 314 -2.14 14.69 -11.72
N PHE A 315 -1.71 15.94 -11.89
CA PHE A 315 -2.27 17.09 -11.19
C PHE A 315 -3.41 17.76 -11.97
N GLY A 316 -3.77 17.21 -13.14
CA GLY A 316 -4.88 17.65 -13.97
C GLY A 316 -6.23 17.45 -13.27
N LEU A 317 -7.20 18.32 -13.59
CA LEU A 317 -8.52 18.28 -12.96
C LEU A 317 -9.26 16.98 -13.28
N TRP A 318 -9.30 16.57 -14.55
CA TRP A 318 -10.00 15.36 -14.99
C TRP A 318 -9.40 14.09 -14.41
N TYR A 319 -8.05 14.01 -14.34
CA TYR A 319 -7.36 12.92 -13.68
C TYR A 319 -7.85 12.78 -12.24
N ASN A 320 -7.82 13.88 -11.47
CA ASN A 320 -8.15 13.85 -10.05
C ASN A 320 -9.63 13.58 -9.76
N VAL A 321 -10.55 14.05 -10.61
CA VAL A 321 -11.98 13.76 -10.47
C VAL A 321 -12.26 12.28 -10.70
N VAL A 322 -11.72 11.70 -11.79
CA VAL A 322 -11.88 10.26 -12.07
C VAL A 322 -11.19 9.41 -10.99
N PHE A 323 -10.02 9.81 -10.54
CA PHE A 323 -9.27 9.14 -9.49
C PHE A 323 -10.05 9.12 -8.16
N ALA A 324 -10.61 10.26 -7.74
CA ALA A 324 -11.44 10.36 -6.54
C ALA A 324 -12.68 9.44 -6.63
N LEU A 325 -13.34 9.43 -7.77
CA LEU A 325 -14.52 8.58 -8.02
C LEU A 325 -14.13 7.09 -7.95
N LEU A 326 -13.04 6.70 -8.59
CA LEU A 326 -12.53 5.33 -8.52
C LEU A 326 -12.19 4.92 -7.09
N ILE A 327 -11.53 5.77 -6.31
CA ILE A 327 -11.23 5.50 -4.90
C ILE A 327 -12.51 5.22 -4.11
N ILE A 328 -13.57 6.02 -4.29
CA ILE A 328 -14.84 5.82 -3.59
C ILE A 328 -15.44 4.47 -3.98
N ILE A 329 -15.54 4.17 -5.28
CA ILE A 329 -16.08 2.90 -5.78
C ILE A 329 -15.30 1.71 -5.24
N PHE A 330 -13.96 1.74 -5.34
CA PHE A 330 -13.13 0.64 -4.86
C PHE A 330 -13.12 0.50 -3.34
N THR A 331 -13.28 1.59 -2.59
CA THR A 331 -13.41 1.51 -1.13
C THR A 331 -14.66 0.76 -0.74
N TYR A 332 -15.81 1.04 -1.36
CA TYR A 332 -17.03 0.27 -1.13
C TYR A 332 -16.87 -1.20 -1.53
N PHE A 333 -16.38 -1.41 -2.74
CA PHE A 333 -16.19 -2.75 -3.28
C PHE A 333 -15.25 -3.61 -2.40
N TYR A 334 -14.11 -3.05 -2.02
CA TYR A 334 -13.12 -3.76 -1.23
C TYR A 334 -13.57 -3.98 0.21
N THR A 335 -14.28 -3.02 0.80
CA THR A 335 -14.86 -3.17 2.14
C THR A 335 -15.87 -4.31 2.19
N ALA A 336 -16.73 -4.43 1.18
CA ALA A 336 -17.71 -5.52 1.08
C ALA A 336 -17.05 -6.91 1.00
N ILE A 337 -15.85 -7.01 0.40
CA ILE A 337 -15.10 -8.27 0.30
C ILE A 337 -14.34 -8.58 1.59
N THR A 338 -13.71 -7.55 2.17
CA THR A 338 -12.77 -7.74 3.30
C THR A 338 -13.50 -7.98 4.61
N VAL A 339 -14.70 -7.40 4.79
CA VAL A 339 -15.49 -7.54 6.01
C VAL A 339 -16.68 -8.48 5.76
N PRO A 340 -16.53 -9.80 6.03
CA PRO A 340 -17.60 -10.77 5.84
C PRO A 340 -18.61 -10.71 7.01
N THR A 341 -19.57 -9.80 6.94
CA THR A 341 -20.59 -9.54 7.97
C THR A 341 -21.41 -10.79 8.32
N ASN A 342 -21.70 -11.65 7.33
CA ASN A 342 -22.39 -12.92 7.53
C ASN A 342 -21.58 -13.85 8.46
N LYS A 343 -20.26 -14.00 8.23
CA LYS A 343 -19.41 -14.81 9.11
C LYS A 343 -19.32 -14.22 10.51
N MET A 344 -19.21 -12.91 10.63
CA MET A 344 -19.17 -12.21 11.93
C MET A 344 -20.46 -12.45 12.71
N ALA A 345 -21.63 -12.40 12.07
CA ALA A 345 -22.92 -12.68 12.70
C ALA A 345 -23.05 -14.15 13.14
N ASP A 346 -22.58 -15.10 12.31
CA ASP A 346 -22.56 -16.52 12.64
C ASP A 346 -21.60 -16.84 13.79
N ASP A 347 -20.43 -16.24 13.81
CA ASP A 347 -19.43 -16.43 14.88
C ASP A 347 -19.94 -15.86 16.21
N LEU A 348 -20.61 -14.69 16.18
CA LEU A 348 -21.30 -14.13 17.33
C LEU A 348 -22.38 -15.07 17.86
N LYS A 349 -23.22 -15.60 16.97
CA LYS A 349 -24.28 -16.56 17.33
C LYS A 349 -23.69 -17.80 17.95
N ARG A 350 -22.65 -18.40 17.38
CA ARG A 350 -21.97 -19.61 17.89
C ARG A 350 -21.31 -19.38 19.27
N SER A 351 -20.75 -18.19 19.49
CA SER A 351 -20.12 -17.82 20.76
C SER A 351 -21.12 -17.37 21.84
N GLY A 352 -22.42 -17.37 21.53
CA GLY A 352 -23.48 -16.93 22.47
C GLY A 352 -23.49 -15.40 22.69
N GLY A 353 -22.86 -14.65 21.76
CA GLY A 353 -22.87 -13.20 21.74
C GLY A 353 -24.09 -12.65 20.99
N PHE A 354 -24.63 -11.54 21.43
CA PHE A 354 -25.71 -10.82 20.75
C PHE A 354 -25.53 -9.31 20.87
N ILE A 355 -26.05 -8.59 19.89
CA ILE A 355 -26.13 -7.14 19.93
C ILE A 355 -27.44 -6.75 20.62
N PRO A 356 -27.41 -5.90 21.67
CA PRO A 356 -28.63 -5.50 22.37
C PRO A 356 -29.68 -4.91 21.42
N GLY A 357 -30.90 -5.45 21.45
CA GLY A 357 -32.01 -5.01 20.60
C GLY A 357 -32.09 -5.64 19.21
N ILE A 358 -31.19 -6.58 18.84
CA ILE A 358 -31.14 -7.21 17.54
C ILE A 358 -31.12 -8.74 17.70
N ARG A 359 -31.90 -9.45 16.91
CA ARG A 359 -31.93 -10.92 16.94
C ARG A 359 -30.64 -11.51 16.37
N PRO A 360 -30.05 -12.53 17.03
CA PRO A 360 -28.86 -13.22 16.52
C PRO A 360 -29.14 -13.94 15.20
N GLY A 361 -28.24 -13.77 14.22
CA GLY A 361 -28.34 -14.39 12.90
C GLY A 361 -28.43 -13.36 11.77
N THR A 362 -29.38 -13.54 10.86
CA THR A 362 -29.53 -12.70 9.66
C THR A 362 -29.75 -11.21 9.98
N GLU A 363 -30.60 -10.89 10.95
CA GLU A 363 -30.80 -9.50 11.39
C GLU A 363 -29.52 -8.83 11.91
N THR A 364 -28.66 -9.60 12.60
CA THR A 364 -27.34 -9.12 13.04
C THR A 364 -26.43 -8.83 11.85
N SER A 365 -26.45 -9.69 10.82
CA SER A 365 -25.67 -9.48 9.60
C SER A 365 -26.12 -8.21 8.84
N GLU A 366 -27.44 -8.04 8.66
CA GLU A 366 -28.01 -6.86 8.00
C GLU A 366 -27.68 -5.56 8.77
N TYR A 367 -27.72 -5.62 10.09
CA TYR A 367 -27.36 -4.48 10.93
C TYR A 367 -25.87 -4.12 10.79
N LEU A 368 -24.98 -5.11 10.78
CA LEU A 368 -23.56 -4.91 10.57
C LEU A 368 -23.28 -4.35 9.17
N ASP A 369 -23.94 -4.86 8.14
CA ASP A 369 -23.84 -4.36 6.77
C ASP A 369 -24.27 -2.89 6.65
N LYS A 370 -25.39 -2.54 7.28
CA LYS A 370 -25.88 -1.16 7.32
C LYS A 370 -24.88 -0.22 8.00
N ILE A 371 -24.30 -0.63 9.12
CA ILE A 371 -23.27 0.16 9.81
C ILE A 371 -22.02 0.28 8.95
N MET A 372 -21.56 -0.82 8.35
CA MET A 372 -20.37 -0.80 7.49
C MET A 372 -20.57 0.15 6.30
N SER A 373 -21.71 0.07 5.62
CA SER A 373 -22.03 0.99 4.53
C SER A 373 -22.04 2.46 4.97
N GLN A 374 -22.64 2.75 6.12
CA GLN A 374 -22.67 4.11 6.67
C GLN A 374 -21.28 4.65 7.09
N ILE A 375 -20.39 3.79 7.56
CA ILE A 375 -19.02 4.16 7.96
C ILE A 375 -18.12 4.30 6.72
N THR A 376 -18.32 3.45 5.73
CA THR A 376 -17.50 3.45 4.51
C THR A 376 -17.68 4.74 3.70
N LEU A 377 -18.87 5.35 3.68
CA LEU A 377 -19.12 6.59 2.94
C LEU A 377 -18.21 7.75 3.38
N PRO A 378 -18.23 8.20 4.65
CA PRO A 378 -17.33 9.26 5.08
C PRO A 378 -15.85 8.85 5.00
N GLY A 379 -15.53 7.57 5.23
CA GLY A 379 -14.18 7.04 5.07
C GLY A 379 -13.67 7.16 3.64
N SER A 380 -14.47 6.78 2.65
CA SER A 380 -14.10 6.84 1.23
C SER A 380 -13.94 8.28 0.72
N ILE A 381 -14.84 9.19 1.14
CA ILE A 381 -14.73 10.62 0.79
C ILE A 381 -13.45 11.21 1.38
N PHE A 382 -13.13 10.90 2.62
CA PHE A 382 -11.93 11.43 3.27
C PHE A 382 -10.65 10.86 2.63
N LEU A 383 -10.66 9.57 2.27
CA LEU A 383 -9.57 8.94 1.50
C LEU A 383 -9.38 9.64 0.13
N ALA A 384 -10.47 9.89 -0.59
CA ALA A 384 -10.42 10.57 -1.87
C ALA A 384 -9.89 12.01 -1.74
N LEU A 385 -10.30 12.74 -0.70
CA LEU A 385 -9.78 14.09 -0.41
C LEU A 385 -8.28 14.09 -0.18
N ILE A 386 -7.76 13.19 0.67
CA ILE A 386 -6.31 13.10 0.91
C ILE A 386 -5.57 12.68 -0.38
N ALA A 387 -6.15 11.79 -1.17
CA ALA A 387 -5.54 11.31 -2.40
C ALA A 387 -5.40 12.40 -3.48
N VAL A 388 -6.37 13.31 -3.57
CA VAL A 388 -6.39 14.41 -4.54
C VAL A 388 -5.68 15.66 -4.03
N PHE A 389 -5.39 15.74 -2.74
CA PHE A 389 -4.79 16.92 -2.09
C PHE A 389 -3.50 17.43 -2.75
N PRO A 390 -2.56 16.58 -3.23
CA PRO A 390 -1.36 17.03 -3.93
C PRO A 390 -1.64 17.94 -5.12
N ALA A 391 -2.71 17.67 -5.87
CA ALA A 391 -3.10 18.48 -7.03
C ALA A 391 -3.51 19.92 -6.63
N PHE A 392 -4.14 20.07 -5.47
CA PHE A 392 -4.46 21.40 -4.93
C PHE A 392 -3.20 22.15 -4.50
N ILE A 393 -2.25 21.47 -3.84
CA ILE A 393 -1.00 22.08 -3.38
C ILE A 393 -0.16 22.58 -4.56
N VAL A 394 0.01 21.76 -5.59
CA VAL A 394 0.75 22.16 -6.80
C VAL A 394 0.15 23.40 -7.44
N LYS A 395 -1.18 23.46 -7.58
CA LYS A 395 -1.85 24.59 -8.22
C LYS A 395 -1.89 25.87 -7.39
N LEU A 396 -1.99 25.74 -6.05
CA LEU A 396 -2.10 26.91 -5.15
C LEU A 396 -0.73 27.49 -4.76
N MET A 397 0.27 26.63 -4.57
CA MET A 397 1.56 27.02 -3.98
C MET A 397 2.73 26.88 -4.97
N ASN A 398 2.49 26.42 -6.20
CA ASN A 398 3.53 26.13 -7.19
C ASN A 398 4.68 25.27 -6.61
N VAL A 399 4.33 24.23 -5.87
CA VAL A 399 5.26 23.27 -5.30
C VAL A 399 5.79 22.37 -6.40
N GLN A 400 7.05 21.96 -6.32
CA GLN A 400 7.62 21.00 -7.27
C GLN A 400 6.87 19.66 -7.22
N GLN A 401 6.66 19.05 -8.38
CA GLN A 401 5.85 17.85 -8.52
C GLN A 401 6.37 16.68 -7.66
N GLY A 402 7.69 16.51 -7.57
CA GLY A 402 8.32 15.48 -6.77
C GLY A 402 8.00 15.60 -5.27
N TRP A 403 8.04 16.80 -4.72
CA TRP A 403 7.71 17.07 -3.33
C TRP A 403 6.19 17.02 -3.07
N ALA A 404 5.39 17.45 -4.04
CA ALA A 404 3.94 17.44 -3.94
C ALA A 404 3.36 16.03 -3.71
N LEU A 405 3.97 14.98 -4.26
CA LEU A 405 3.56 13.59 -4.06
C LEU A 405 3.57 13.16 -2.58
N PHE A 406 4.32 13.85 -1.72
CA PHE A 406 4.39 13.56 -0.29
C PHE A 406 3.34 14.30 0.54
N PHE A 407 2.63 15.29 -0.01
CA PHE A 407 1.53 15.97 0.69
C PHE A 407 0.25 15.17 0.77
N GLY A 408 0.17 14.04 0.10
CA GLY A 408 -1.03 13.23 0.09
C GLY A 408 -0.90 12.11 -0.94
N GLY A 409 -2.00 11.87 -1.64
CA GLY A 409 -2.03 10.85 -2.65
C GLY A 409 -1.78 9.45 -2.10
N THR A 410 -1.37 8.57 -2.99
CA THR A 410 -1.07 7.18 -2.66
C THR A 410 0.15 7.03 -1.76
N SER A 411 1.19 7.86 -1.96
CA SER A 411 2.47 7.75 -1.26
C SER A 411 2.33 7.96 0.26
N LEU A 412 1.69 9.05 0.66
CA LEU A 412 1.50 9.35 2.08
C LEU A 412 0.59 8.34 2.77
N LEU A 413 -0.52 7.97 2.12
CA LEU A 413 -1.48 7.02 2.69
C LEU A 413 -0.88 5.62 2.85
N ILE A 414 -0.05 5.17 1.90
CA ILE A 414 0.70 3.92 2.01
C ILE A 414 1.69 4.00 3.16
N MET A 415 2.47 5.09 3.25
CA MET A 415 3.46 5.26 4.32
C MET A 415 2.81 5.23 5.71
N VAL A 416 1.74 5.99 5.92
CA VAL A 416 1.02 6.05 7.20
C VAL A 416 0.32 4.72 7.50
N GLY A 417 -0.36 4.14 6.53
CA GLY A 417 -1.09 2.87 6.70
C GLY A 417 -0.17 1.72 7.08
N VAL A 418 0.93 1.55 6.34
CA VAL A 418 1.91 0.49 6.60
C VAL A 418 2.62 0.68 7.95
N ALA A 419 2.98 1.92 8.29
CA ALA A 419 3.60 2.22 9.58
C ALA A 419 2.67 1.86 10.75
N ILE A 420 1.38 2.22 10.67
CA ILE A 420 0.39 1.92 11.71
C ILE A 420 0.14 0.41 11.80
N ASP A 421 -0.06 -0.29 10.67
CA ASP A 421 -0.29 -1.73 10.66
C ASP A 421 0.91 -2.49 11.22
N THR A 422 2.13 -2.10 10.88
CA THR A 422 3.36 -2.70 11.42
C THR A 422 3.47 -2.45 12.93
N MET A 423 3.16 -1.23 13.40
CA MET A 423 3.17 -0.89 14.81
C MET A 423 2.10 -1.67 15.60
N GLN A 424 0.91 -1.86 15.03
CA GLN A 424 -0.14 -2.69 15.64
C GLN A 424 0.29 -4.14 15.78
N GLN A 425 0.98 -4.72 14.79
CA GLN A 425 1.53 -6.07 14.86
C GLN A 425 2.58 -6.18 15.97
N VAL A 426 3.54 -5.24 16.03
CA VAL A 426 4.55 -5.22 17.10
C VAL A 426 3.90 -5.15 18.48
N ASN A 427 2.89 -4.29 18.65
CA ASN A 427 2.15 -4.19 19.92
C ASN A 427 1.41 -5.48 20.27
N SER A 428 0.84 -6.18 19.29
CA SER A 428 0.18 -7.48 19.51
C SER A 428 1.16 -8.54 19.99
N TYR A 429 2.37 -8.60 19.42
CA TYR A 429 3.43 -9.50 19.92
C TYR A 429 3.86 -9.18 21.35
N LEU A 430 3.99 -7.89 21.70
CA LEU A 430 4.33 -7.45 23.05
C LEU A 430 3.26 -7.86 24.07
N LEU A 431 1.98 -7.67 23.75
CA LEU A 431 0.86 -8.04 24.61
C LEU A 431 0.79 -9.55 24.84
N ASN A 432 0.87 -10.35 23.78
CA ASN A 432 0.80 -11.82 23.90
C ASN A 432 1.89 -12.35 24.81
N LYS A 433 3.11 -11.86 24.72
CA LYS A 433 4.20 -12.32 25.57
C LYS A 433 4.11 -11.84 27.02
N HIS A 434 3.49 -10.69 27.25
CA HIS A 434 3.20 -10.22 28.62
C HIS A 434 2.21 -11.17 29.31
N TYR A 435 1.18 -11.65 28.62
CA TYR A 435 0.23 -12.63 29.12
C TYR A 435 0.87 -13.99 29.39
N ASP A 436 1.74 -14.49 28.51
CA ASP A 436 2.48 -15.75 28.71
C ASP A 436 3.39 -15.69 29.94
N GLY A 437 4.01 -14.53 30.21
CA GLY A 437 4.81 -14.32 31.42
C GLY A 437 3.97 -14.41 32.71
N LEU A 438 2.78 -13.83 32.71
CA LEU A 438 1.85 -13.90 33.86
C LEU A 438 1.34 -15.31 34.09
N MET A 439 1.04 -16.09 33.05
CA MET A 439 0.59 -17.48 33.18
C MET A 439 1.69 -18.42 33.71
N LYS A 440 2.95 -18.22 33.31
CA LYS A 440 4.09 -18.97 33.85
C LYS A 440 4.36 -18.68 35.31
N THR A 441 4.22 -17.43 35.75
CA THR A 441 4.40 -17.02 37.17
C THR A 441 3.26 -17.59 38.05
N GLY A 442 2.05 -17.71 37.52
CA GLY A 442 0.91 -18.32 38.22
C GLY A 442 1.04 -19.83 38.42
N LYS A 443 1.78 -20.53 37.55
CA LYS A 443 2.01 -21.98 37.68
C LYS A 443 3.05 -22.35 38.73
N ASN A 444 4.01 -21.44 38.99
CA ASN A 444 5.03 -21.62 40.04
C ASN A 444 4.57 -21.24 41.47
N ARG A 445 3.34 -20.72 41.62
CA ARG A 445 2.73 -20.44 42.93
C ARG A 445 1.86 -21.57 43.49
N LYS A 446 1.70 -22.70 42.77
CA LYS A 446 0.95 -23.87 43.14
C LYS A 446 1.83 -25.11 43.35
N GLY A 447 3.11 -24.94 43.60
CA GLY A 447 4.04 -25.95 44.06
C GLY A 447 4.49 -25.70 45.49
#